data_af7606268d03566b0cef01860eb81c84
#
_entry.id   af7606268d03566b0cef01860eb81c84
#
_cell.length_a   1.000
_cell.length_b   1.000
_cell.length_c   1.000
_cell.angle_alpha   90.00
_cell.angle_beta   90.00
_cell.angle_gamma   90.00
#
_symmetry.space_group_name_H-M   'P 1'
#
loop_
_entity.id
_entity.type
_entity.pdbx_description
1 polymer ?
#
loop_
_entity_poly.entity_id
_entity_poly.type
_entity_poly.pdbx_seq_one_letter_code
_entity_poly.pdbx_strand_id
1 'polypeptide(L)'
;MPMQQTPRISRRPPRHPNQIRHYRIAAGLSQGELGARIGRTRSVVSSWERGRYLPSVTNLFLLARALDTLVESLYWGLYTEARSSLAEDAQPRS
;
A
#
# COMPACT_ATOMS: atom_id res chain seq x y z
N MET A 1 -31.24 -18.98 -9.91
CA MET A 1 -30.57 -18.72 -9.60
C MET A 1 -29.59 -18.41 -9.50
N PRO A 2 -29.70 -18.21 -9.55
CA PRO A 2 -28.78 -17.77 -9.23
C PRO A 2 -27.74 -17.50 -9.17
N MET A 3 -27.71 -17.32 -8.98
CA MET A 3 -26.81 -17.00 -8.66
C MET A 3 -25.75 -16.83 -8.49
N GLN A 4 -25.71 -16.76 -8.35
CA GLN A 4 -24.79 -16.50 -7.94
C GLN A 4 -23.77 -16.45 -7.69
N GLN A 5 -23.66 -16.57 -7.67
CA GLN A 5 -22.76 -16.45 -7.17
C GLN A 5 -21.72 -16.23 -7.00
N THR A 6 -21.54 -16.16 -6.76
CA THR A 6 -20.55 -15.77 -6.40
C THR A 6 -19.52 -15.84 -6.22
N PRO A 7 -19.16 -15.65 -6.17
CA PRO A 7 -18.09 -15.73 -6.00
C PRO A 7 -17.24 -15.76 -5.37
N ARG A 8 -17.23 -15.96 -5.08
CA ARG A 8 -16.48 -15.81 -4.55
C ARG A 8 -15.45 -15.92 -4.13
N ILE A 9 -15.61 -16.21 -4.36
CA ILE A 9 -14.41 -16.04 -3.94
C ILE A 9 -14.16 -15.27 -2.78
N SER A 10 -13.80 -15.81 -1.79
CA SER A 10 -13.53 -15.04 -0.69
C SER A 10 -12.29 -14.31 -0.87
N ARG A 11 -12.39 -13.07 -1.15
CA ARG A 11 -11.26 -12.26 -1.12
C ARG A 11 -11.03 -11.88 0.27
N ARG A 12 -9.93 -12.24 0.80
CA ARG A 12 -9.53 -11.75 2.09
C ARG A 12 -9.26 -10.28 1.96
N PRO A 13 -9.68 -9.45 2.93
CA PRO A 13 -9.26 -8.06 2.90
C PRO A 13 -7.75 -7.97 2.96
N PRO A 14 -7.14 -7.00 2.31
CA PRO A 14 -5.69 -6.85 2.37
C PRO A 14 -5.26 -6.51 3.80
N ARG A 15 -4.16 -7.11 4.25
CA ARG A 15 -3.62 -6.80 5.57
C ARG A 15 -3.04 -5.40 5.62
N HIS A 16 -2.53 -4.95 4.48
CA HIS A 16 -1.81 -3.68 4.39
C HIS A 16 -2.35 -2.86 3.24
N PRO A 17 -3.57 -2.28 3.41
CA PRO A 17 -4.12 -1.45 2.33
C PRO A 17 -3.20 -0.29 2.02
N ASN A 18 -3.10 0.03 0.75
CA ASN A 18 -2.18 1.07 0.33
C ASN A 18 -2.61 1.70 -0.98
N GLN A 19 -1.91 2.76 -1.38
CA GLN A 19 -2.20 3.51 -2.59
C GLN A 19 -1.10 3.35 -3.65
N ILE A 20 -0.27 2.33 -3.54
CA ILE A 20 0.83 2.15 -4.49
C ILE A 20 0.31 2.07 -5.91
N ARG A 21 -0.72 1.27 -6.13
CA ARG A 21 -1.29 1.13 -7.47
C ARG A 21 -1.80 2.46 -8.02
N HIS A 22 -2.47 3.22 -7.17
CA HIS A 22 -3.01 4.52 -7.56
C HIS A 22 -1.90 5.44 -8.08
N TYR A 23 -0.82 5.56 -7.30
CA TYR A 23 0.28 6.43 -7.69
C TYR A 23 1.06 5.86 -8.87
N ARG A 24 1.16 4.54 -8.95
CA ARG A 24 1.83 3.90 -10.09
C ARG A 24 1.10 4.20 -11.40
N ILE A 25 -0.21 4.05 -11.39
CA ILE A 25 -1.01 4.31 -12.59
C ILE A 25 -0.93 5.79 -12.95
N ALA A 26 -1.00 6.66 -11.96
CA ALA A 26 -0.88 8.09 -12.20
C ALA A 26 0.48 8.46 -12.80
N ALA A 27 1.51 7.69 -12.47
CA ALA A 27 2.84 7.90 -13.03
C ALA A 27 3.02 7.25 -14.40
N GLY A 28 2.01 6.52 -14.88
CA GLY A 28 2.08 5.87 -16.17
C GLY A 28 2.96 4.64 -16.22
N LEU A 29 3.12 3.96 -15.08
CA LEU A 29 4.03 2.82 -14.99
C LEU A 29 3.27 1.51 -14.85
N SER A 30 3.79 0.46 -15.50
CA SER A 30 3.33 -0.89 -15.22
C SER A 30 4.00 -1.39 -13.93
N GLN A 31 3.50 -2.50 -13.41
CA GLN A 31 4.13 -3.11 -12.23
C GLN A 31 5.58 -3.48 -12.51
N GLY A 32 5.82 -4.02 -13.70
CA GLY A 32 7.19 -4.39 -14.09
C GLY A 32 8.09 -3.18 -14.22
N GLU A 33 7.58 -2.09 -14.78
CA GLU A 33 8.35 -0.87 -14.91
C GLU A 33 8.69 -0.25 -13.57
N LEU A 34 7.73 -0.25 -12.66
CA LEU A 34 7.99 0.24 -11.31
C LEU A 34 9.04 -0.64 -10.64
N GLY A 35 8.86 -1.96 -10.76
CA GLY A 35 9.84 -2.90 -10.19
C GLY A 35 11.24 -2.64 -10.71
N ALA A 36 11.36 -2.44 -12.02
CA ALA A 36 12.68 -2.20 -12.63
C ALA A 36 13.32 -0.94 -12.05
N ARG A 37 12.55 0.09 -11.81
CA ARG A 37 13.07 1.34 -11.27
C ARG A 37 13.65 1.21 -9.87
N ILE A 38 13.09 0.32 -9.09
CA ILE A 38 13.51 0.16 -7.70
C ILE A 38 14.30 -1.13 -7.47
N GLY A 39 14.63 -1.84 -8.56
CA GLY A 39 15.40 -3.06 -8.44
C GLY A 39 14.64 -4.23 -7.84
N ARG A 40 13.35 -4.34 -8.13
CA ARG A 40 12.51 -5.41 -7.61
C ARG A 40 11.72 -6.03 -8.75
N THR A 41 11.18 -7.22 -8.52
CA THR A 41 10.42 -7.91 -9.54
C THR A 41 8.98 -7.41 -9.57
N ARG A 42 8.33 -7.69 -10.70
CA ARG A 42 6.91 -7.41 -10.84
C ARG A 42 6.08 -8.11 -9.76
N SER A 43 6.44 -9.36 -9.45
CA SER A 43 5.71 -10.12 -8.43
C SER A 43 5.75 -9.45 -7.06
N VAL A 44 6.90 -8.89 -6.70
CA VAL A 44 7.05 -8.20 -5.43
C VAL A 44 6.16 -6.96 -5.41
N VAL A 45 6.18 -6.16 -6.47
CA VAL A 45 5.32 -4.98 -6.56
C VAL A 45 3.85 -5.38 -6.45
N SER A 46 3.47 -6.43 -7.16
CA SER A 46 2.10 -6.93 -7.13
C SER A 46 1.69 -7.34 -5.71
N SER A 47 2.57 -8.01 -4.99
CA SER A 47 2.29 -8.42 -3.60
C SER A 47 2.06 -7.21 -2.71
N TRP A 48 2.85 -6.17 -2.88
CA TRP A 48 2.66 -4.95 -2.11
C TRP A 48 1.33 -4.29 -2.45
N GLU A 49 1.02 -4.17 -3.75
CA GLU A 49 -0.23 -3.52 -4.16
C GLU A 49 -1.46 -4.24 -3.64
N ARG A 50 -1.39 -5.57 -3.60
CA ARG A 50 -2.49 -6.36 -3.06
C ARG A 50 -2.54 -6.35 -1.54
N GLY A 51 -1.57 -5.70 -0.91
CA GLY A 51 -1.58 -5.56 0.54
C GLY A 51 -1.22 -6.82 1.30
N ARG A 52 -0.53 -7.75 0.65
CA ARG A 52 -0.15 -9.00 1.31
C ARG A 52 1.05 -8.83 2.23
N TYR A 53 1.98 -7.99 1.82
CA TYR A 53 3.21 -7.76 2.55
C TYR A 53 3.50 -6.28 2.59
N LEU A 54 4.15 -5.85 3.67
CA LEU A 54 4.65 -4.48 3.75
C LEU A 54 6.06 -4.44 3.16
N PRO A 55 6.37 -3.42 2.38
CA PRO A 55 7.75 -3.22 1.96
C PRO A 55 8.62 -2.89 3.17
N SER A 56 9.90 -3.19 3.08
CA SER A 56 10.86 -2.73 4.08
C SER A 56 10.91 -1.20 4.05
N VAL A 57 11.51 -0.62 5.07
CA VAL A 57 11.65 0.84 5.13
C VAL A 57 12.39 1.35 3.88
N THR A 58 13.46 0.67 3.49
CA THR A 58 14.21 1.05 2.31
C THR A 58 13.32 1.01 1.07
N ASN A 59 12.54 -0.06 0.91
CA ASN A 59 11.66 -0.17 -0.24
C ASN A 59 10.55 0.87 -0.24
N LEU A 60 10.07 1.24 0.95
CA LEU A 60 9.07 2.30 1.04
C LEU A 60 9.60 3.62 0.48
N PHE A 61 10.84 3.96 0.83
CA PHE A 61 11.43 5.19 0.33
C PHE A 61 11.75 5.11 -1.15
N LEU A 62 12.16 3.94 -1.63
CA LEU A 62 12.38 3.75 -3.06
C LEU A 62 11.08 3.93 -3.84
N LEU A 63 9.98 3.37 -3.33
CA LEU A 63 8.68 3.53 -3.94
C LEU A 63 8.26 5.00 -3.96
N ALA A 64 8.41 5.66 -2.84
CA ALA A 64 8.01 7.05 -2.72
C ALA A 64 8.77 7.93 -3.71
N ARG A 65 10.07 7.69 -3.86
CA ARG A 65 10.89 8.43 -4.82
C ARG A 65 10.48 8.11 -6.25
N ALA A 66 10.31 6.83 -6.56
CA ALA A 66 9.96 6.41 -7.92
C ALA A 66 8.60 6.93 -8.33
N LEU A 67 7.69 7.06 -7.38
CA LEU A 67 6.33 7.50 -7.64
C LEU A 67 6.11 8.98 -7.35
N ASP A 68 7.17 9.67 -6.97
CA ASP A 68 7.14 11.11 -6.68
C ASP A 68 6.05 11.45 -5.67
N THR A 69 6.05 10.72 -4.57
CA THR A 69 5.08 10.93 -3.50
C THR A 69 5.77 10.67 -2.15
N LEU A 70 5.01 10.75 -1.09
CA LEU A 70 5.52 10.52 0.25
C LEU A 70 5.11 9.14 0.73
N VAL A 71 5.92 8.57 1.64
CA VAL A 71 5.60 7.28 2.24
C VAL A 71 4.23 7.33 2.90
N GLU A 72 3.90 8.43 3.58
CA GLU A 72 2.60 8.61 4.23
C GLU A 72 1.46 8.53 3.24
N SER A 73 1.66 9.03 2.04
CA SER A 73 0.62 8.97 1.01
C SER A 73 0.39 7.54 0.54
N LEU A 74 1.47 6.76 0.45
CA LEU A 74 1.35 5.37 0.02
C LEU A 74 0.61 4.52 1.04
N TYR A 75 0.80 4.79 2.32
CA TYR A 75 0.20 4.01 3.40
C TYR A 75 -0.59 4.93 4.34
N TRP A 76 -1.49 5.68 3.73
CA TRP A 76 -2.27 6.68 4.46
C TRP A 76 -3.01 6.11 5.66
N GLY A 77 -3.55 4.88 5.52
CA GLY A 77 -4.27 4.25 6.62
C GLY A 77 -3.38 4.04 7.84
N LEU A 78 -2.15 3.55 7.61
CA LEU A 78 -1.22 3.36 8.72
C LEU A 78 -0.79 4.69 9.33
N TYR A 79 -0.59 5.68 8.48
CA TYR A 79 -0.20 7.00 8.97
C TYR A 79 -1.29 7.60 9.86
N THR A 80 -2.55 7.53 9.42
CA THR A 80 -3.65 8.10 10.22
C THR A 80 -3.87 7.31 11.50
N GLU A 81 -3.67 6.00 11.45
CA GLU A 81 -3.79 5.16 12.63
C GLU A 81 -2.72 5.54 13.67
N ALA A 82 -1.49 5.70 13.21
CA ALA A 82 -0.40 6.10 14.10
C ALA A 82 -0.65 7.49 14.69
N ARG A 83 -1.17 8.40 13.86
CA ARG A 83 -1.49 9.74 14.34
C ARG A 83 -2.54 9.70 15.42
N SER A 84 -3.57 8.88 15.25
CA SER A 84 -4.62 8.75 16.27
C SER A 84 -4.06 8.17 17.56
N SER A 85 -3.21 7.17 17.47
CA SER A 85 -2.58 6.58 18.64
C SER A 85 -1.75 7.59 19.40
N LEU A 86 -0.98 8.39 18.69
CA LEU A 86 -0.17 9.42 19.33
C LEU A 86 -1.03 10.49 20.00
N ALA A 87 -2.13 10.86 19.35
CA ALA A 87 -3.03 11.84 19.92
C ALA A 87 -3.65 11.33 21.22
N GLU A 88 -4.02 10.06 21.25
CA GLU A 88 -4.56 9.46 22.46
C GLU A 88 -3.52 9.46 23.58
N ASP A 89 -2.31 9.09 23.24
CA ASP A 89 -1.22 9.04 24.22
C ASP A 89 -0.88 10.42 24.76
N ALA A 90 -1.04 11.43 23.93
CA ALA A 90 -0.70 12.78 24.30
C ALA A 90 -1.77 13.49 25.12
N GLN A 91 -2.96 12.91 25.22
CA GLN A 91 -4.03 13.57 25.95
C GLN A 91 -3.72 13.62 27.42
N PRO A 92 -3.93 14.79 28.04
CA PRO A 92 -3.68 14.87 29.46
C PRO A 92 -4.66 14.00 30.22
N ARG A 93 -4.17 13.44 31.28
CA ARG A 93 -5.02 12.66 32.14
C ARG A 93 -5.52 13.55 33.20
N SER A 94 -6.76 13.69 33.27
CA SER A 94 -7.25 14.55 34.32
C SER A 94 -7.83 13.78 35.46
#